data_bf1960307c4b90c27cfab1c2b986b144
#
_entry.id   bf1960307c4b90c27cfab1c2b986b144
#
_cell.length_a   1.000
_cell.length_b   1.000
_cell.length_c   1.000
_cell.angle_alpha   90.00
_cell.angle_beta   90.00
_cell.angle_gamma   90.00
#
_symmetry.space_group_name_H-M   'P 1'
#
loop_
_entity.id
_entity.type
_entity.pdbx_description
1 polymer ?
#
loop_
_entity_poly.entity_id
_entity_poly.type
_entity_poly.pdbx_seq_one_letter_code
_entity_poly.pdbx_strand_id
1 'polypeptide(L)'
;PDEWILPLHRNLGVFTARDMPLNRLFNQWQGHQNGYSKGRERSFHFGSRAHHICGMISHLGPQLAIADGVALAHKLAGKDKVALAFTGEGGTSEGDFHEALNIAAVWDLPVIFLVENNGYALSTPTHEQYRCINLADKAKGYGMEGITIDGNNILTVYETIKGVRDYCIKNQKPYLIECTTFRMRGHEEASGTKYVPQDLLQLWEQKDPVLNYEQYLLRRQVVSNEDIAAIREALKETIEKELALADAGANPLVIDTLAEINEVYAPHQQDEALLNVDENNVSEKRFIEAIQEGLFQCLEEQDNLIVMGQDIAEYGGAFKVTEGFVEKFGKERIRNTPICESAVVGAALGLGLEGYKAVVEMQFADFATMAFNQIVNNLAKMYYRWEQNANVVIRMPTGGGVGAGPFHSQSNEAWFVHTPGLKVVYPSTPRDAKGLLIAAINDPNPVLYFEHKALYRSLTGNVPDDSYEVEMGKARIVRYGDDISIITYGMGVIWAEEYAAGHPETSIEIIDLRTLQPLDFDAIKSTAEKTGRVLVLHEDTLAGGIGGEIASWVGEHCFNMLDAPVMRCASLDTPVPFNKGLEADFMAASRLEEKVQQLLNF
;
A
#
# COMPACT_ATOMS: atom_id res chain seq x y z
N PRO A 1 -22.54 -12.84 6.62
CA PRO A 1 -21.36 -13.29 7.40
C PRO A 1 -20.07 -13.22 6.58
N ASP A 2 -20.15 -13.25 5.24
CA ASP A 2 -19.03 -13.30 4.29
C ASP A 2 -18.81 -11.98 3.51
N GLU A 3 -19.32 -10.87 4.01
CA GLU A 3 -19.06 -9.52 3.53
C GLU A 3 -17.96 -8.88 4.37
N TRP A 4 -17.05 -8.15 3.74
CA TRP A 4 -15.96 -7.51 4.46
C TRP A 4 -16.45 -6.33 5.29
N ILE A 5 -15.96 -6.26 6.52
CA ILE A 5 -16.13 -5.13 7.43
C ILE A 5 -14.76 -4.50 7.68
N LEU A 6 -14.71 -3.18 7.56
CA LEU A 6 -13.53 -2.38 7.83
C LEU A 6 -13.83 -1.51 9.07
N PRO A 7 -13.57 -2.04 10.29
CA PRO A 7 -13.99 -1.41 11.55
C PRO A 7 -13.08 -0.27 11.98
N LEU A 8 -13.47 0.38 13.07
CA LEU A 8 -12.63 1.27 13.86
C LEU A 8 -12.12 0.57 15.14
N HIS A 9 -11.19 1.22 15.83
CA HIS A 9 -10.57 0.74 17.07
C HIS A 9 -11.52 0.63 18.29
N ARG A 10 -12.79 1.05 18.17
CA ARG A 10 -13.83 0.92 19.20
C ARG A 10 -14.89 -0.12 18.91
N ASN A 11 -14.85 -0.75 17.75
CA ASN A 11 -15.92 -1.63 17.29
C ASN A 11 -15.80 -3.07 17.83
N LEU A 12 -15.62 -3.26 19.14
CA LEU A 12 -15.60 -4.60 19.75
C LEU A 12 -16.83 -5.43 19.33
N GLY A 13 -17.99 -4.81 19.23
CA GLY A 13 -19.22 -5.47 18.78
C GLY A 13 -19.13 -6.09 17.38
N VAL A 14 -18.32 -5.54 16.48
CA VAL A 14 -18.09 -6.12 15.15
C VAL A 14 -17.37 -7.47 15.28
N PHE A 15 -16.33 -7.53 16.12
CA PHE A 15 -15.54 -8.75 16.31
C PHE A 15 -16.36 -9.86 16.98
N THR A 16 -17.11 -9.53 18.02
CA THR A 16 -17.98 -10.50 18.73
C THR A 16 -19.17 -10.93 17.87
N ALA A 17 -19.76 -10.03 17.07
CA ALA A 17 -20.84 -10.37 16.15
C ALA A 17 -20.38 -11.25 14.96
N ARG A 18 -19.08 -11.36 14.71
CA ARG A 18 -18.46 -12.28 13.76
C ARG A 18 -18.01 -13.59 14.41
N ASP A 19 -18.46 -13.86 15.61
CA ASP A 19 -18.13 -15.08 16.37
C ASP A 19 -16.61 -15.31 16.51
N MET A 20 -15.85 -14.23 16.58
CA MET A 20 -14.41 -14.34 16.83
C MET A 20 -14.16 -14.89 18.23
N PRO A 21 -13.34 -15.94 18.40
CA PRO A 21 -13.06 -16.56 19.70
C PRO A 21 -12.53 -15.56 20.72
N LEU A 22 -13.25 -15.41 21.85
CA LEU A 22 -12.88 -14.44 22.90
C LEU A 22 -11.52 -14.71 23.51
N ASN A 23 -11.15 -15.99 23.70
CA ASN A 23 -9.83 -16.36 24.21
C ASN A 23 -8.70 -15.85 23.29
N ARG A 24 -8.89 -15.90 21.96
CA ARG A 24 -7.92 -15.37 21.01
C ARG A 24 -7.90 -13.84 21.02
N LEU A 25 -9.04 -13.16 21.22
CA LEU A 25 -9.10 -11.72 21.43
C LEU A 25 -8.38 -11.30 22.71
N PHE A 26 -8.54 -12.06 23.81
CA PHE A 26 -7.77 -11.82 25.05
C PHE A 26 -6.27 -11.98 24.81
N ASN A 27 -5.83 -13.02 24.11
CA ASN A 27 -4.43 -13.18 23.71
C ASN A 27 -3.92 -12.01 22.86
N GLN A 28 -4.75 -11.49 21.95
CA GLN A 28 -4.41 -10.30 21.15
C GLN A 28 -4.18 -9.07 22.02
N TRP A 29 -5.07 -8.80 22.97
CA TRP A 29 -4.95 -7.62 23.85
C TRP A 29 -3.81 -7.72 24.85
N GLN A 30 -3.41 -8.93 25.20
CA GLN A 30 -2.27 -9.22 26.07
C GLN A 30 -0.94 -9.30 25.30
N GLY A 31 -0.96 -9.22 23.98
CA GLY A 31 0.23 -9.28 23.13
C GLY A 31 0.86 -10.68 23.05
N HIS A 32 0.07 -11.73 23.19
CA HIS A 32 0.54 -13.11 23.15
C HIS A 32 0.71 -13.62 21.72
N GLN A 33 1.56 -14.63 21.55
CA GLN A 33 1.79 -15.31 20.26
C GLN A 33 0.50 -15.87 19.64
N ASN A 34 -0.45 -16.30 20.45
CA ASN A 34 -1.73 -16.87 20.02
C ASN A 34 -2.77 -15.81 19.61
N GLY A 35 -2.44 -14.51 19.69
CA GLY A 35 -3.27 -13.42 19.17
C GLY A 35 -3.39 -13.45 17.65
N TYR A 36 -4.14 -12.53 17.10
CA TYR A 36 -4.34 -12.41 15.63
C TYR A 36 -3.12 -11.81 14.91
N SER A 37 -2.29 -11.06 15.63
CA SER A 37 -1.10 -10.40 15.10
C SER A 37 0.21 -10.93 15.71
N LYS A 38 0.19 -12.04 16.40
CA LYS A 38 1.38 -12.62 17.05
C LYS A 38 2.11 -11.63 17.97
N GLY A 39 1.36 -10.74 18.63
CA GLY A 39 1.92 -9.70 19.51
C GLY A 39 2.42 -8.43 18.78
N ARG A 40 2.31 -8.33 17.45
CA ARG A 40 2.82 -7.22 16.65
C ARG A 40 1.95 -5.97 16.66
N GLU A 41 0.65 -6.12 16.95
CA GLU A 41 -0.32 -5.04 16.92
C GLU A 41 -1.07 -4.88 18.23
N ARG A 42 -1.49 -3.63 18.48
CA ARG A 42 -2.30 -3.29 19.65
C ARG A 42 -3.76 -3.69 19.46
N SER A 43 -4.50 -3.72 20.54
CA SER A 43 -5.94 -3.92 20.70
C SER A 43 -6.69 -4.37 19.44
N PHE A 44 -7.23 -3.43 18.67
CA PHE A 44 -8.08 -3.71 17.49
C PHE A 44 -7.40 -3.41 16.15
N HIS A 45 -6.08 -3.22 16.12
CA HIS A 45 -5.32 -2.96 14.90
C HIS A 45 -4.93 -4.25 14.15
N PHE A 46 -5.81 -5.22 14.08
CA PHE A 46 -5.58 -6.50 13.40
C PHE A 46 -6.74 -6.83 12.48
N GLY A 47 -6.49 -7.67 11.50
CA GLY A 47 -7.49 -8.21 10.60
C GLY A 47 -7.65 -9.72 10.75
N SER A 48 -8.68 -10.25 10.11
CA SER A 48 -8.90 -11.69 10.02
C SER A 48 -9.65 -12.02 8.74
N ARG A 49 -8.95 -12.65 7.80
CA ARG A 49 -9.55 -13.10 6.55
C ARG A 49 -10.69 -14.10 6.79
N ALA A 50 -10.51 -15.01 7.76
CA ALA A 50 -11.52 -16.02 8.10
C ALA A 50 -12.85 -15.42 8.58
N HIS A 51 -12.81 -14.20 9.15
CA HIS A 51 -13.98 -13.49 9.64
C HIS A 51 -14.36 -12.30 8.74
N HIS A 52 -13.70 -12.11 7.60
CA HIS A 52 -13.89 -10.97 6.69
C HIS A 52 -13.81 -9.62 7.42
N ILE A 53 -12.79 -9.45 8.27
CA ILE A 53 -12.47 -8.21 8.96
C ILE A 53 -11.11 -7.72 8.46
N CYS A 54 -11.09 -6.51 7.89
CA CYS A 54 -9.85 -5.85 7.49
C CYS A 54 -9.22 -5.14 8.68
N GLY A 55 -7.93 -5.33 8.87
CA GLY A 55 -7.18 -4.65 9.93
C GLY A 55 -7.01 -3.15 9.64
N MET A 56 -7.56 -2.33 10.51
CA MET A 56 -7.39 -0.88 10.44
C MET A 56 -5.96 -0.45 10.83
N ILE A 57 -5.60 0.78 10.47
CA ILE A 57 -4.43 1.49 11.00
C ILE A 57 -4.87 2.68 11.87
N SER A 58 -3.94 3.28 12.61
CA SER A 58 -4.26 4.44 13.45
C SER A 58 -4.58 5.72 12.66
N HIS A 59 -4.13 5.79 11.40
CA HIS A 59 -4.47 6.88 10.48
C HIS A 59 -5.93 6.74 10.06
N LEU A 60 -6.69 7.83 10.16
CA LEU A 60 -8.13 7.82 9.87
C LEU A 60 -8.38 7.99 8.36
N GLY A 61 -9.37 7.29 7.84
CA GLY A 61 -9.82 7.43 6.46
C GLY A 61 -9.36 6.36 5.47
N PRO A 62 -8.09 5.88 5.48
CA PRO A 62 -7.57 4.96 4.47
C PRO A 62 -8.39 3.69 4.23
N GLN A 63 -9.03 3.15 5.26
CA GLN A 63 -9.88 1.95 5.17
C GLN A 63 -11.11 2.15 4.26
N LEU A 64 -11.56 3.38 4.06
CA LEU A 64 -12.71 3.67 3.21
C LEU A 64 -12.44 3.32 1.75
N ALA A 65 -11.26 3.71 1.24
CA ALA A 65 -10.83 3.36 -0.10
C ALA A 65 -10.53 1.85 -0.27
N ILE A 66 -10.07 1.18 0.80
CA ILE A 66 -9.94 -0.28 0.77
C ILE A 66 -11.31 -0.94 0.60
N ALA A 67 -12.35 -0.41 1.26
CA ALA A 67 -13.72 -0.89 1.07
C ALA A 67 -14.23 -0.69 -0.37
N ASP A 68 -13.82 0.38 -1.05
CA ASP A 68 -14.13 0.61 -2.46
C ASP A 68 -13.54 -0.50 -3.33
N GLY A 69 -12.31 -0.90 -3.08
CA GLY A 69 -11.67 -2.01 -3.80
C GLY A 69 -12.37 -3.35 -3.58
N VAL A 70 -12.77 -3.65 -2.35
CA VAL A 70 -13.58 -4.84 -2.03
C VAL A 70 -14.93 -4.80 -2.76
N ALA A 71 -15.62 -3.65 -2.73
CA ALA A 71 -16.89 -3.49 -3.42
C ALA A 71 -16.73 -3.59 -4.95
N LEU A 72 -15.62 -3.07 -5.50
CA LEU A 72 -15.28 -3.25 -6.92
C LEU A 72 -15.09 -4.73 -7.27
N ALA A 73 -14.36 -5.48 -6.45
CA ALA A 73 -14.18 -6.91 -6.64
C ALA A 73 -15.52 -7.66 -6.63
N HIS A 74 -16.42 -7.31 -5.70
CA HIS A 74 -17.77 -7.90 -5.67
C HIS A 74 -18.56 -7.58 -6.94
N LYS A 75 -18.50 -6.33 -7.41
CA LYS A 75 -19.16 -5.89 -8.65
C LYS A 75 -18.62 -6.63 -9.87
N LEU A 76 -17.30 -6.71 -10.04
CA LEU A 76 -16.64 -7.42 -11.14
C LEU A 76 -16.99 -8.91 -11.16
N ALA A 77 -17.09 -9.53 -9.97
CA ALA A 77 -17.46 -10.93 -9.82
C ALA A 77 -18.98 -11.18 -9.87
N GLY A 78 -19.81 -10.15 -10.05
CA GLY A 78 -21.29 -10.26 -10.05
C GLY A 78 -21.87 -10.79 -8.73
N LYS A 79 -21.23 -10.53 -7.60
CA LYS A 79 -21.67 -10.99 -6.27
C LYS A 79 -22.66 -10.03 -5.65
N ASP A 80 -23.75 -10.54 -5.07
CA ASP A 80 -24.74 -9.78 -4.31
C ASP A 80 -24.23 -9.47 -2.89
N LYS A 81 -23.13 -8.70 -2.82
CA LYS A 81 -22.42 -8.35 -1.59
C LYS A 81 -22.09 -6.85 -1.54
N VAL A 82 -21.97 -6.34 -0.33
CA VAL A 82 -21.47 -4.99 -0.05
C VAL A 82 -20.15 -5.06 0.73
N ALA A 83 -19.39 -3.97 0.75
CA ALA A 83 -18.39 -3.71 1.75
C ALA A 83 -18.94 -2.70 2.76
N LEU A 84 -18.62 -2.85 4.04
CA LEU A 84 -19.01 -1.92 5.10
C LEU A 84 -17.80 -1.32 5.76
N ALA A 85 -17.62 -0.01 5.66
CA ALA A 85 -16.51 0.70 6.27
C ALA A 85 -16.98 1.70 7.31
N PHE A 86 -16.32 1.71 8.46
CA PHE A 86 -16.59 2.62 9.56
C PHE A 86 -15.62 3.78 9.58
N THR A 87 -16.08 4.96 9.96
CA THR A 87 -15.26 6.10 10.34
C THR A 87 -15.92 6.88 11.47
N GLY A 88 -15.17 7.73 12.18
CA GLY A 88 -15.74 8.69 13.12
C GLY A 88 -15.99 10.05 12.45
N GLU A 89 -16.69 10.94 13.14
CA GLU A 89 -16.99 12.30 12.65
C GLU A 89 -15.71 13.08 12.34
N GLY A 90 -14.66 12.93 13.15
CA GLY A 90 -13.37 13.56 12.90
C GLY A 90 -12.68 13.06 11.62
N GLY A 91 -12.80 11.75 11.34
CA GLY A 91 -12.27 11.15 10.11
C GLY A 91 -12.90 11.67 8.83
N THR A 92 -14.08 12.28 8.91
CA THR A 92 -14.73 12.90 7.74
C THR A 92 -14.07 14.21 7.27
N SER A 93 -13.04 14.67 7.97
CA SER A 93 -12.22 15.83 7.59
C SER A 93 -10.95 15.44 6.84
N GLU A 94 -10.59 14.15 6.84
CA GLU A 94 -9.42 13.63 6.13
C GLU A 94 -9.63 13.62 4.60
N GLY A 95 -8.54 13.83 3.85
CA GLY A 95 -8.57 13.74 2.39
C GLY A 95 -9.03 12.37 1.89
N ASP A 96 -8.57 11.30 2.51
CA ASP A 96 -8.95 9.91 2.21
C ASP A 96 -10.48 9.68 2.25
N PHE A 97 -11.20 10.36 3.17
CA PHE A 97 -12.66 10.29 3.20
C PHE A 97 -13.28 10.84 1.90
N HIS A 98 -12.82 12.01 1.46
CA HIS A 98 -13.36 12.68 0.29
C HIS A 98 -13.03 11.92 -1.00
N GLU A 99 -11.82 11.42 -1.11
CA GLU A 99 -11.39 10.62 -2.27
C GLU A 99 -12.18 9.31 -2.36
N ALA A 100 -12.34 8.58 -1.26
CA ALA A 100 -13.07 7.31 -1.23
C ALA A 100 -14.55 7.50 -1.62
N LEU A 101 -15.26 8.47 -1.04
CA LEU A 101 -16.66 8.71 -1.39
C LEU A 101 -16.82 9.10 -2.86
N ASN A 102 -15.87 9.88 -3.39
CA ASN A 102 -15.92 10.28 -4.79
C ASN A 102 -15.69 9.09 -5.73
N ILE A 103 -14.68 8.25 -5.49
CA ILE A 103 -14.40 7.09 -6.35
C ILE A 103 -15.53 6.06 -6.28
N ALA A 104 -16.10 5.83 -5.10
CA ALA A 104 -17.27 4.95 -4.92
C ALA A 104 -18.46 5.40 -5.75
N ALA A 105 -18.74 6.71 -5.75
CA ALA A 105 -19.84 7.29 -6.53
C ALA A 105 -19.58 7.21 -8.04
N VAL A 106 -18.35 7.54 -8.50
CA VAL A 106 -17.98 7.51 -9.92
C VAL A 106 -18.02 6.09 -10.49
N TRP A 107 -17.61 5.11 -9.70
CA TRP A 107 -17.59 3.70 -10.14
C TRP A 107 -18.87 2.93 -9.83
N ASP A 108 -19.86 3.58 -9.20
CA ASP A 108 -21.13 2.95 -8.82
C ASP A 108 -20.90 1.68 -7.97
N LEU A 109 -20.19 1.82 -6.85
CA LEU A 109 -19.79 0.70 -6.01
C LEU A 109 -20.83 0.36 -4.93
N PRO A 110 -21.10 -0.94 -4.69
CA PRO A 110 -21.97 -1.37 -3.60
C PRO A 110 -21.21 -1.31 -2.25
N VAL A 111 -20.96 -0.11 -1.74
CA VAL A 111 -20.25 0.14 -0.48
C VAL A 111 -21.10 0.98 0.46
N ILE A 112 -21.02 0.67 1.76
CA ILE A 112 -21.68 1.42 2.83
C ILE A 112 -20.61 2.10 3.67
N PHE A 113 -20.61 3.42 3.68
CA PHE A 113 -19.80 4.21 4.59
C PHE A 113 -20.63 4.57 5.82
N LEU A 114 -20.18 4.14 7.00
CA LEU A 114 -20.86 4.39 8.26
C LEU A 114 -20.03 5.33 9.14
N VAL A 115 -20.60 6.48 9.46
CA VAL A 115 -20.00 7.47 10.36
C VAL A 115 -20.57 7.30 11.76
N GLU A 116 -19.75 6.96 12.73
CA GLU A 116 -20.09 6.99 14.16
C GLU A 116 -19.87 8.41 14.67
N ASN A 117 -20.90 9.27 14.60
CA ASN A 117 -20.85 10.63 15.11
C ASN A 117 -21.07 10.64 16.61
N ASN A 118 -19.99 10.64 17.38
CA ASN A 118 -20.01 10.58 18.83
C ASN A 118 -19.82 11.95 19.52
N GLY A 119 -19.84 13.04 18.74
CA GLY A 119 -19.79 14.42 19.21
C GLY A 119 -18.38 15.00 19.38
N TYR A 120 -17.33 14.18 19.38
CA TYR A 120 -15.97 14.64 19.65
C TYR A 120 -14.90 13.88 18.87
N ALA A 121 -14.16 14.57 18.03
CA ALA A 121 -12.90 14.09 17.45
C ALA A 121 -11.76 14.27 18.48
N LEU A 122 -11.35 13.20 19.15
CA LEU A 122 -10.50 13.28 20.34
C LEU A 122 -11.19 14.14 21.43
N SER A 123 -10.78 15.38 21.61
CA SER A 123 -11.38 16.39 22.49
C SER A 123 -12.02 17.57 21.74
N THR A 124 -11.86 17.62 20.40
CA THR A 124 -12.39 18.68 19.57
C THR A 124 -13.87 18.42 19.26
N PRO A 125 -14.77 19.33 19.63
CA PRO A 125 -16.21 19.17 19.39
C PRO A 125 -16.54 19.31 17.89
N THR A 126 -17.65 18.72 17.47
CA THR A 126 -18.05 18.65 16.05
C THR A 126 -18.17 20.00 15.36
N HIS A 127 -18.60 21.06 16.08
CA HIS A 127 -18.72 22.39 15.50
C HIS A 127 -17.38 23.05 15.11
N GLU A 128 -16.27 22.49 15.57
CA GLU A 128 -14.91 22.84 15.16
C GLU A 128 -14.37 21.90 14.07
N GLN A 129 -15.07 20.81 13.74
CA GLN A 129 -14.67 19.85 12.70
C GLN A 129 -15.36 20.10 11.37
N TYR A 130 -16.66 20.44 11.37
CA TYR A 130 -17.44 20.65 10.16
C TYR A 130 -18.57 21.66 10.36
N ARG A 131 -19.18 22.13 9.25
CA ARG A 131 -20.24 23.14 9.26
C ARG A 131 -21.59 22.66 8.73
N CYS A 132 -21.66 21.50 8.07
CA CYS A 132 -22.94 20.90 7.68
C CYS A 132 -23.74 20.54 8.94
N ILE A 133 -25.06 20.50 8.81
CA ILE A 133 -25.97 20.14 9.92
C ILE A 133 -25.78 18.66 10.26
N ASN A 134 -25.86 17.81 9.23
CA ASN A 134 -25.61 16.39 9.34
C ASN A 134 -24.44 16.00 8.44
N LEU A 135 -23.61 15.06 8.86
CA LEU A 135 -22.51 14.55 8.02
C LEU A 135 -23.05 13.79 6.81
N ALA A 136 -24.21 13.15 6.92
CA ALA A 136 -24.88 12.50 5.80
C ALA A 136 -25.20 13.48 4.65
N ASP A 137 -25.31 14.79 4.91
CA ASP A 137 -25.53 15.80 3.86
C ASP A 137 -24.34 15.91 2.89
N LYS A 138 -23.14 15.49 3.30
CA LYS A 138 -21.97 15.42 2.42
C LYS A 138 -22.17 14.46 1.23
N ALA A 139 -22.99 13.42 1.38
CA ALA A 139 -23.31 12.46 0.33
C ALA A 139 -23.83 13.13 -0.95
N LYS A 140 -24.65 14.17 -0.82
CA LYS A 140 -25.20 14.92 -1.96
C LYS A 140 -24.13 15.52 -2.85
N GLY A 141 -23.00 15.95 -2.26
CA GLY A 141 -21.86 16.52 -3.00
C GLY A 141 -21.18 15.52 -3.93
N TYR A 142 -21.29 14.22 -3.64
CA TYR A 142 -20.75 13.13 -4.43
C TYR A 142 -21.79 12.46 -5.34
N GLY A 143 -23.06 12.87 -5.27
CA GLY A 143 -24.13 12.25 -6.05
C GLY A 143 -24.59 10.90 -5.50
N MET A 144 -24.39 10.65 -4.20
CA MET A 144 -24.89 9.45 -3.52
C MET A 144 -25.98 9.77 -2.49
N GLU A 145 -26.70 8.75 -2.08
CA GLU A 145 -27.68 8.85 -1.01
C GLU A 145 -27.01 8.85 0.37
N GLY A 146 -27.65 9.52 1.33
CA GLY A 146 -27.19 9.56 2.72
C GLY A 146 -28.34 9.70 3.69
N ILE A 147 -28.17 9.15 4.91
CA ILE A 147 -29.17 9.23 5.98
C ILE A 147 -28.48 9.40 7.34
N THR A 148 -29.11 10.23 8.19
CA THR A 148 -28.74 10.37 9.61
C THR A 148 -29.75 9.61 10.46
N ILE A 149 -29.30 8.75 11.36
CA ILE A 149 -30.15 7.94 12.25
C ILE A 149 -29.68 8.03 13.71
N ASP A 150 -30.58 7.65 14.61
CA ASP A 150 -30.24 7.42 16.03
C ASP A 150 -29.40 6.15 16.17
N GLY A 151 -28.10 6.32 16.38
CA GLY A 151 -27.14 5.22 16.55
C GLY A 151 -27.27 4.44 17.87
N ASN A 152 -28.05 4.97 18.83
CA ASN A 152 -28.34 4.30 20.11
C ASN A 152 -29.60 3.42 20.05
N ASN A 153 -30.34 3.45 18.95
CA ASN A 153 -31.51 2.58 18.75
C ASN A 153 -31.16 1.39 17.85
N ILE A 154 -30.90 0.23 18.44
CA ILE A 154 -30.46 -0.96 17.70
C ILE A 154 -31.46 -1.41 16.63
N LEU A 155 -32.77 -1.25 16.85
CA LEU A 155 -33.77 -1.63 15.85
C LEU A 155 -33.70 -0.71 14.62
N THR A 156 -33.57 0.60 14.84
CA THR A 156 -33.37 1.57 13.76
C THR A 156 -32.06 1.27 13.00
N VAL A 157 -30.97 1.00 13.71
CA VAL A 157 -29.69 0.65 13.08
C VAL A 157 -29.83 -0.62 12.24
N TYR A 158 -30.43 -1.68 12.78
CA TYR A 158 -30.63 -2.95 12.07
C TYR A 158 -31.47 -2.78 10.79
N GLU A 159 -32.62 -2.14 10.90
CA GLU A 159 -33.52 -1.94 9.76
C GLU A 159 -32.89 -1.04 8.68
N THR A 160 -32.18 0.02 9.09
CA THR A 160 -31.49 0.91 8.16
C THR A 160 -30.37 0.19 7.43
N ILE A 161 -29.48 -0.49 8.16
CA ILE A 161 -28.36 -1.22 7.53
C ILE A 161 -28.87 -2.27 6.57
N LYS A 162 -29.91 -3.03 6.94
CA LYS A 162 -30.54 -4.02 6.06
C LYS A 162 -31.10 -3.39 4.79
N GLY A 163 -31.90 -2.31 4.94
CA GLY A 163 -32.49 -1.62 3.81
C GLY A 163 -31.46 -0.96 2.89
N VAL A 164 -30.41 -0.36 3.46
CA VAL A 164 -29.31 0.25 2.70
C VAL A 164 -28.48 -0.82 1.99
N ARG A 165 -28.22 -1.96 2.64
CA ARG A 165 -27.55 -3.10 1.99
C ARG A 165 -28.31 -3.56 0.74
N ASP A 166 -29.62 -3.77 0.88
CA ASP A 166 -30.47 -4.19 -0.24
C ASP A 166 -30.51 -3.12 -1.35
N TYR A 167 -30.50 -1.84 -0.98
CA TYR A 167 -30.40 -0.71 -1.91
C TYR A 167 -29.05 -0.75 -2.69
N CYS A 168 -27.92 -0.88 -1.98
CA CYS A 168 -26.60 -0.90 -2.61
C CYS A 168 -26.44 -2.05 -3.59
N ILE A 169 -26.88 -3.25 -3.22
CA ILE A 169 -26.86 -4.44 -4.10
C ILE A 169 -27.74 -4.23 -5.33
N LYS A 170 -28.99 -3.82 -5.12
CA LYS A 170 -29.97 -3.67 -6.20
C LYS A 170 -29.59 -2.59 -7.20
N ASN A 171 -29.08 -1.46 -6.71
CA ASN A 171 -28.80 -0.29 -7.53
C ASN A 171 -27.34 -0.16 -7.94
N GLN A 172 -26.46 -0.99 -7.38
CA GLN A 172 -25.00 -0.89 -7.53
C GLN A 172 -24.52 0.53 -7.23
N LYS A 173 -24.86 1.06 -6.04
CA LYS A 173 -24.58 2.44 -5.63
C LYS A 173 -24.05 2.48 -4.20
N PRO A 174 -23.14 3.42 -3.87
CA PRO A 174 -22.69 3.63 -2.51
C PRO A 174 -23.75 4.34 -1.67
N TYR A 175 -23.58 4.26 -0.35
CA TYR A 175 -24.47 4.92 0.60
C TYR A 175 -23.70 5.44 1.82
N LEU A 176 -24.03 6.64 2.30
CA LEU A 176 -23.45 7.23 3.50
C LEU A 176 -24.47 7.20 4.65
N ILE A 177 -24.14 6.51 5.75
CA ILE A 177 -24.96 6.47 6.96
C ILE A 177 -24.24 7.23 8.06
N GLU A 178 -24.92 8.18 8.69
CA GLU A 178 -24.48 8.83 9.92
C GLU A 178 -25.29 8.28 11.10
N CYS A 179 -24.61 7.65 12.05
CA CYS A 179 -25.16 7.19 13.31
C CYS A 179 -24.85 8.20 14.42
N THR A 180 -25.84 8.96 14.86
CA THR A 180 -25.68 9.89 15.98
C THR A 180 -25.62 9.11 17.28
N THR A 181 -24.52 9.22 17.98
CA THR A 181 -24.28 8.57 19.27
C THR A 181 -23.45 9.48 20.18
N PHE A 182 -22.92 8.95 21.28
CA PHE A 182 -22.08 9.73 22.16
C PHE A 182 -21.00 8.87 22.84
N ARG A 183 -19.79 9.40 22.93
CA ARG A 183 -18.70 8.75 23.63
C ARG A 183 -18.72 9.18 25.11
N MET A 184 -19.24 8.31 25.98
CA MET A 184 -19.38 8.56 27.42
C MET A 184 -18.05 8.60 28.18
N ARG A 185 -16.98 8.02 27.63
CA ARG A 185 -15.63 8.00 28.20
C ARG A 185 -14.66 8.85 27.40
N GLY A 186 -13.43 9.00 27.86
CA GLY A 186 -12.37 9.65 27.10
C GLY A 186 -12.06 8.95 25.77
N HIS A 187 -11.26 9.60 24.95
CA HIS A 187 -10.79 9.00 23.69
C HIS A 187 -10.08 7.67 23.93
N GLU A 188 -9.20 7.66 24.92
CA GLU A 188 -8.60 6.48 25.53
C GLU A 188 -9.01 6.44 27.00
N GLU A 189 -8.93 5.28 27.65
CA GLU A 189 -9.31 5.12 29.05
C GLU A 189 -8.56 6.11 29.97
N ALA A 190 -7.30 6.40 29.65
CA ALA A 190 -6.46 7.32 30.44
C ALA A 190 -6.77 8.82 30.21
N SER A 191 -7.47 9.20 29.13
CA SER A 191 -7.60 10.62 28.75
C SER A 191 -8.68 11.40 29.50
N GLY A 192 -9.62 10.72 30.16
CA GLY A 192 -10.71 11.35 30.91
C GLY A 192 -11.69 12.17 30.04
N THR A 193 -12.64 12.84 30.68
CA THR A 193 -13.73 13.59 30.02
C THR A 193 -13.90 15.02 30.51
N LYS A 194 -12.86 15.64 31.09
CA LYS A 194 -12.94 16.98 31.69
C LYS A 194 -13.36 18.09 30.70
N TYR A 195 -13.18 17.87 29.42
CA TYR A 195 -13.57 18.79 28.34
C TYR A 195 -15.04 18.65 27.93
N VAL A 196 -15.77 17.67 28.45
CA VAL A 196 -17.19 17.44 28.13
C VAL A 196 -18.05 18.08 29.20
N PRO A 197 -19.04 18.93 28.84
CA PRO A 197 -19.99 19.48 29.80
C PRO A 197 -20.76 18.39 30.54
N GLN A 198 -20.96 18.56 31.85
CA GLN A 198 -21.62 17.57 32.69
C GLN A 198 -23.09 17.35 32.33
N ASP A 199 -23.80 18.40 31.97
CA ASP A 199 -25.21 18.34 31.51
C ASP A 199 -25.33 17.49 30.24
N LEU A 200 -24.35 17.56 29.35
CA LEU A 200 -24.31 16.76 28.14
C LEU A 200 -24.09 15.28 28.45
N LEU A 201 -23.19 14.94 29.39
CA LEU A 201 -23.00 13.56 29.86
C LEU A 201 -24.29 13.00 30.48
N GLN A 202 -24.95 13.76 31.36
CA GLN A 202 -26.22 13.36 31.97
C GLN A 202 -27.35 13.15 30.93
N LEU A 203 -27.40 13.98 29.89
CA LEU A 203 -28.36 13.83 28.80
C LEU A 203 -28.12 12.50 28.04
N TRP A 204 -26.87 12.17 27.74
CA TRP A 204 -26.56 10.96 26.98
C TRP A 204 -26.60 9.68 27.82
N GLU A 205 -26.39 9.78 29.13
CA GLU A 205 -26.58 8.66 30.05
C GLU A 205 -28.01 8.12 30.00
N GLN A 206 -29.03 9.01 29.83
CA GLN A 206 -30.43 8.63 29.66
C GLN A 206 -30.71 7.93 28.31
N LYS A 207 -29.78 8.05 27.37
CA LYS A 207 -29.86 7.43 26.04
C LYS A 207 -29.00 6.18 25.90
N ASP A 208 -28.62 5.55 27.03
CA ASP A 208 -27.84 4.30 27.00
C ASP A 208 -28.55 3.25 26.14
N PRO A 209 -27.88 2.73 25.09
CA PRO A 209 -28.52 1.83 24.12
C PRO A 209 -28.91 0.49 24.73
N VAL A 210 -28.11 -0.05 25.66
CA VAL A 210 -28.38 -1.35 26.28
C VAL A 210 -29.54 -1.26 27.25
N LEU A 211 -29.51 -0.28 28.18
CA LEU A 211 -30.57 -0.09 29.16
C LEU A 211 -31.93 0.24 28.49
N ASN A 212 -31.90 1.08 27.47
CA ASN A 212 -33.13 1.44 26.75
C ASN A 212 -33.71 0.25 25.98
N TYR A 213 -32.85 -0.62 25.42
CA TYR A 213 -33.33 -1.81 24.72
C TYR A 213 -33.87 -2.86 25.69
N GLU A 214 -33.20 -3.07 26.84
CA GLU A 214 -33.73 -3.94 27.93
C GLU A 214 -35.12 -3.47 28.36
N GLN A 215 -35.32 -2.15 28.62
CA GLN A 215 -36.61 -1.59 29.00
C GLN A 215 -37.67 -1.74 27.88
N TYR A 216 -37.27 -1.63 26.62
CA TYR A 216 -38.17 -1.88 25.50
C TYR A 216 -38.61 -3.34 25.47
N LEU A 217 -37.72 -4.31 25.62
CA LEU A 217 -38.05 -5.73 25.61
C LEU A 217 -38.96 -6.12 26.79
N LEU A 218 -38.69 -5.59 27.99
CA LEU A 218 -39.53 -5.78 29.16
C LEU A 218 -40.96 -5.23 28.94
N ARG A 219 -41.11 -3.99 28.44
CA ARG A 219 -42.42 -3.39 28.13
C ARG A 219 -43.20 -4.17 27.08
N ARG A 220 -42.47 -4.79 26.13
CA ARG A 220 -43.06 -5.66 25.08
C ARG A 220 -43.32 -7.08 25.56
N GLN A 221 -42.93 -7.42 26.79
CA GLN A 221 -43.04 -8.76 27.37
C GLN A 221 -42.35 -9.83 26.53
N VAL A 222 -41.26 -9.46 25.85
CA VAL A 222 -40.40 -10.39 25.09
C VAL A 222 -39.47 -11.16 26.04
N VAL A 223 -38.99 -10.50 27.10
CA VAL A 223 -38.17 -11.05 28.16
C VAL A 223 -38.66 -10.61 29.53
N SER A 224 -38.31 -11.36 30.57
CA SER A 224 -38.53 -11.00 31.97
C SER A 224 -37.23 -10.45 32.59
N ASN A 225 -37.28 -9.90 33.81
CA ASN A 225 -36.06 -9.51 34.54
C ASN A 225 -35.18 -10.71 34.86
N GLU A 226 -35.79 -11.87 35.11
CA GLU A 226 -35.08 -13.13 35.32
C GLU A 226 -34.31 -13.57 34.09
N ASP A 227 -34.89 -13.42 32.90
CA ASP A 227 -34.22 -13.72 31.63
C ASP A 227 -33.01 -12.80 31.39
N ILE A 228 -33.16 -11.49 31.67
CA ILE A 228 -32.06 -10.52 31.54
C ILE A 228 -30.91 -10.88 32.52
N ALA A 229 -31.26 -11.22 33.78
CA ALA A 229 -30.28 -11.63 34.77
C ALA A 229 -29.56 -12.93 34.34
N ALA A 230 -30.29 -13.90 33.83
CA ALA A 230 -29.73 -15.16 33.32
C ALA A 230 -28.78 -14.94 32.14
N ILE A 231 -29.15 -14.06 31.17
CA ILE A 231 -28.29 -13.71 30.04
C ILE A 231 -26.98 -13.05 30.51
N ARG A 232 -27.08 -12.10 31.47
CA ARG A 232 -25.89 -11.42 32.01
C ARG A 232 -24.95 -12.39 32.75
N GLU A 233 -25.49 -13.33 33.54
CA GLU A 233 -24.67 -14.32 34.23
C GLU A 233 -24.01 -15.29 33.24
N ALA A 234 -24.76 -15.79 32.23
CA ALA A 234 -24.20 -16.66 31.19
C ALA A 234 -23.08 -15.98 30.38
N LEU A 235 -23.23 -14.68 30.08
CA LEU A 235 -22.17 -13.91 29.42
C LEU A 235 -20.94 -13.76 30.30
N LYS A 236 -21.13 -13.50 31.61
CA LYS A 236 -20.05 -13.38 32.58
C LYS A 236 -19.27 -14.71 32.69
N GLU A 237 -19.99 -15.83 32.88
CA GLU A 237 -19.39 -17.16 32.90
C GLU A 237 -18.60 -17.47 31.62
N THR A 238 -19.15 -17.09 30.47
CA THR A 238 -18.46 -17.23 29.16
C THR A 238 -17.17 -16.42 29.13
N ILE A 239 -17.21 -15.14 29.53
CA ILE A 239 -16.03 -14.26 29.58
C ILE A 239 -14.96 -14.83 30.52
N GLU A 240 -15.34 -15.25 31.73
CA GLU A 240 -14.41 -15.83 32.72
C GLU A 240 -13.77 -17.12 32.21
N LYS A 241 -14.57 -18.00 31.58
CA LYS A 241 -14.08 -19.25 30.97
C LYS A 241 -13.09 -18.97 29.84
N GLU A 242 -13.43 -18.06 28.92
CA GLU A 242 -12.60 -17.75 27.76
C GLU A 242 -11.31 -17.01 28.16
N LEU A 243 -11.36 -16.17 29.22
CA LEU A 243 -10.17 -15.56 29.79
C LEU A 243 -9.26 -16.61 30.42
N ALA A 244 -9.81 -17.56 31.21
CA ALA A 244 -9.05 -18.66 31.77
C ALA A 244 -8.41 -19.56 30.68
N LEU A 245 -9.10 -19.78 29.56
CA LEU A 245 -8.54 -20.49 28.42
C LEU A 245 -7.38 -19.70 27.76
N ALA A 246 -7.51 -18.38 27.65
CA ALA A 246 -6.44 -17.52 27.15
C ALA A 246 -5.20 -17.60 28.04
N ASP A 247 -5.38 -17.49 29.38
CA ASP A 247 -4.28 -17.55 30.35
C ASP A 247 -3.62 -18.93 30.36
N ALA A 248 -4.41 -20.03 30.30
CA ALA A 248 -3.89 -21.40 30.29
C ALA A 248 -3.14 -21.73 28.98
N GLY A 249 -3.58 -21.13 27.87
CA GLY A 249 -2.95 -21.27 26.56
C GLY A 249 -1.93 -20.17 26.26
N ALA A 250 -1.65 -19.28 27.21
CA ALA A 250 -0.72 -18.18 27.02
C ALA A 250 0.67 -18.71 26.68
N ASN A 251 1.05 -18.60 25.42
CA ASN A 251 2.44 -18.80 25.02
C ASN A 251 3.17 -17.47 25.20
N PRO A 252 4.14 -17.39 26.11
CA PRO A 252 4.99 -16.22 26.16
C PRO A 252 5.63 -16.03 24.79
N LEU A 253 5.63 -14.79 24.32
CA LEU A 253 6.26 -14.45 23.06
C LEU A 253 7.73 -14.89 23.11
N VAL A 254 8.11 -15.84 22.27
CA VAL A 254 9.50 -16.20 22.06
C VAL A 254 10.05 -15.24 21.02
N ILE A 255 10.99 -14.40 21.43
CA ILE A 255 11.64 -13.45 20.52
C ILE A 255 12.57 -14.25 19.59
N ASP A 256 12.20 -14.31 18.32
CA ASP A 256 13.01 -14.88 17.24
C ASP A 256 13.21 -13.81 16.17
N THR A 257 14.38 -13.18 16.19
CA THR A 257 14.72 -12.08 15.28
C THR A 257 14.72 -12.53 13.81
N LEU A 258 15.12 -13.76 13.51
CA LEU A 258 15.12 -14.26 12.13
C LEU A 258 13.70 -14.52 11.64
N ALA A 259 12.82 -15.06 12.48
CA ALA A 259 11.41 -15.22 12.14
C ALA A 259 10.74 -13.87 11.90
N GLU A 260 11.01 -12.86 12.73
CA GLU A 260 10.46 -11.51 12.55
C GLU A 260 10.91 -10.87 11.22
N ILE A 261 12.17 -11.01 10.83
CA ILE A 261 12.67 -10.51 9.55
C ILE A 261 12.04 -11.27 8.37
N ASN A 262 11.96 -12.59 8.45
CA ASN A 262 11.44 -13.43 7.38
C ASN A 262 9.91 -13.29 7.17
N GLU A 263 9.18 -12.90 8.22
CA GLU A 263 7.72 -12.71 8.16
C GLU A 263 7.31 -11.28 7.71
N VAL A 264 8.24 -10.44 7.29
CA VAL A 264 7.93 -9.12 6.70
C VAL A 264 7.24 -9.26 5.35
N TYR A 265 7.63 -10.27 4.57
CA TYR A 265 7.12 -10.53 3.22
C TYR A 265 6.36 -11.85 3.16
N ALA A 266 5.28 -11.88 2.37
CA ALA A 266 4.62 -13.12 2.01
C ALA A 266 5.59 -14.03 1.24
N PRO A 267 5.65 -15.33 1.57
CA PRO A 267 6.49 -16.26 0.83
C PRO A 267 6.12 -16.27 -0.65
N HIS A 268 7.11 -16.20 -1.50
CA HIS A 268 6.97 -16.29 -2.95
C HIS A 268 8.05 -17.20 -3.52
N GLN A 269 7.63 -18.08 -4.42
CA GLN A 269 8.53 -18.89 -5.22
C GLN A 269 8.21 -18.59 -6.69
N GLN A 270 9.22 -18.08 -7.40
CA GLN A 270 9.08 -17.83 -8.83
C GLN A 270 8.93 -19.13 -9.61
N ASP A 271 8.19 -19.07 -10.69
CA ASP A 271 8.04 -20.20 -11.61
C ASP A 271 9.34 -20.41 -12.39
N GLU A 272 10.00 -21.56 -12.18
CA GLU A 272 11.24 -21.91 -12.89
C GLU A 272 11.06 -21.93 -14.41
N ALA A 273 9.86 -22.18 -14.92
CA ALA A 273 9.59 -22.15 -16.35
C ALA A 273 9.69 -20.73 -16.92
N LEU A 274 9.28 -19.71 -16.16
CA LEU A 274 9.38 -18.32 -16.55
C LEU A 274 10.80 -17.74 -16.42
N LEU A 275 11.67 -18.37 -15.66
CA LEU A 275 13.09 -18.00 -15.57
C LEU A 275 13.92 -18.53 -16.74
N ASN A 276 13.40 -19.52 -17.48
CA ASN A 276 14.08 -20.13 -18.63
C ASN A 276 13.60 -19.51 -19.95
N VAL A 277 14.40 -18.61 -20.50
CA VAL A 277 14.06 -17.81 -21.68
C VAL A 277 14.59 -18.45 -22.96
N ASP A 278 13.79 -18.50 -24.02
CA ASP A 278 14.30 -18.88 -25.36
C ASP A 278 15.03 -17.67 -25.99
N GLU A 279 16.35 -17.74 -25.99
CA GLU A 279 17.24 -16.71 -26.55
C GLU A 279 17.18 -16.64 -28.10
N ASN A 280 16.49 -17.56 -28.76
CA ASN A 280 16.32 -17.54 -30.21
C ASN A 280 15.03 -16.79 -30.67
N ASN A 281 14.09 -16.59 -29.77
CA ASN A 281 12.82 -15.89 -30.02
C ASN A 281 12.86 -14.48 -29.42
N VAL A 282 13.63 -13.58 -30.04
CA VAL A 282 13.83 -12.21 -29.56
C VAL A 282 13.57 -11.20 -30.67
N SER A 283 13.03 -10.04 -30.32
CA SER A 283 12.88 -8.89 -31.24
C SER A 283 13.43 -7.62 -30.59
N GLU A 284 13.85 -6.68 -31.45
CA GLU A 284 14.30 -5.37 -30.97
C GLU A 284 13.09 -4.53 -30.57
N LYS A 285 13.08 -4.03 -29.33
CA LYS A 285 12.00 -3.22 -28.75
C LYS A 285 12.56 -2.01 -28.02
N ARG A 286 11.81 -0.91 -28.05
CA ARG A 286 12.07 0.22 -27.14
C ARG A 286 11.72 -0.17 -25.70
N PHE A 287 12.31 0.51 -24.76
CA PHE A 287 12.06 0.29 -23.33
C PHE A 287 10.55 0.35 -22.99
N ILE A 288 9.84 1.34 -23.52
CA ILE A 288 8.39 1.48 -23.31
C ILE A 288 7.56 0.35 -23.95
N GLU A 289 7.99 -0.14 -25.13
CA GLU A 289 7.30 -1.24 -25.82
C GLU A 289 7.45 -2.56 -25.06
N ALA A 290 8.61 -2.77 -24.44
CA ALA A 290 8.85 -3.93 -23.58
C ALA A 290 7.94 -3.93 -22.34
N ILE A 291 7.74 -2.76 -21.70
CA ILE A 291 6.79 -2.58 -20.59
C ILE A 291 5.36 -2.85 -21.07
N GLN A 292 4.96 -2.25 -22.19
CA GLN A 292 3.64 -2.44 -22.79
C GLN A 292 3.36 -3.92 -23.05
N GLU A 293 4.29 -4.62 -23.67
CA GLU A 293 4.15 -6.04 -24.01
C GLU A 293 4.06 -6.91 -22.75
N GLY A 294 4.92 -6.68 -21.74
CA GLY A 294 4.88 -7.42 -20.48
C GLY A 294 3.53 -7.26 -19.77
N LEU A 295 3.01 -6.03 -19.70
CA LEU A 295 1.71 -5.75 -19.11
C LEU A 295 0.57 -6.38 -19.93
N PHE A 296 0.66 -6.34 -21.25
CA PHE A 296 -0.33 -6.94 -22.14
C PHE A 296 -0.39 -8.46 -21.97
N GLN A 297 0.77 -9.14 -21.94
CA GLN A 297 0.85 -10.60 -21.71
C GLN A 297 0.27 -11.00 -20.35
N CYS A 298 0.60 -10.28 -19.29
CA CYS A 298 -0.02 -10.52 -17.99
C CYS A 298 -1.56 -10.37 -18.02
N LEU A 299 -2.09 -9.41 -18.76
CA LEU A 299 -3.54 -9.25 -18.94
C LEU A 299 -4.16 -10.38 -19.76
N GLU A 300 -3.47 -10.97 -20.74
CA GLU A 300 -3.96 -12.13 -21.48
C GLU A 300 -3.96 -13.40 -20.63
N GLU A 301 -2.97 -13.58 -19.77
CA GLU A 301 -2.78 -14.77 -18.96
C GLU A 301 -3.60 -14.76 -17.66
N GLN A 302 -4.00 -13.58 -17.16
CA GLN A 302 -4.59 -13.42 -15.82
C GLN A 302 -5.90 -12.62 -15.86
N ASP A 303 -7.03 -13.30 -15.81
CA ASP A 303 -8.37 -12.66 -15.84
C ASP A 303 -8.65 -11.80 -14.60
N ASN A 304 -7.97 -12.05 -13.50
CA ASN A 304 -8.11 -11.31 -12.24
C ASN A 304 -7.15 -10.09 -12.12
N LEU A 305 -6.43 -9.74 -13.19
CA LEU A 305 -5.56 -8.56 -13.22
C LEU A 305 -6.35 -7.32 -13.65
N ILE A 306 -6.31 -6.28 -12.82
CA ILE A 306 -6.92 -4.97 -13.06
C ILE A 306 -5.83 -3.90 -13.16
N VAL A 307 -5.88 -3.07 -14.20
CA VAL A 307 -4.98 -1.91 -14.36
C VAL A 307 -5.77 -0.64 -14.15
N MET A 308 -5.30 0.23 -13.26
CA MET A 308 -5.97 1.47 -12.85
C MET A 308 -5.01 2.65 -12.91
N GLY A 309 -5.50 3.81 -13.31
CA GLY A 309 -4.73 5.05 -13.33
C GLY A 309 -5.49 6.16 -14.04
N GLN A 310 -4.91 7.35 -14.04
CA GLN A 310 -5.47 8.50 -14.73
C GLN A 310 -5.20 8.39 -16.22
N ASP A 311 -6.24 8.59 -17.03
CA ASP A 311 -6.18 8.63 -18.52
C ASP A 311 -5.65 7.33 -19.19
N ILE A 312 -5.64 6.20 -18.50
CA ILE A 312 -5.04 4.96 -19.02
C ILE A 312 -5.94 4.17 -19.97
N ALA A 313 -7.26 4.42 -19.98
CA ALA A 313 -8.19 3.71 -20.85
C ALA A 313 -8.08 4.20 -22.30
N GLU A 314 -9.03 5.00 -22.79
CA GLU A 314 -9.09 5.42 -24.21
C GLU A 314 -7.91 6.27 -24.66
N TYR A 315 -7.32 7.05 -23.74
CA TYR A 315 -6.14 7.85 -24.07
C TYR A 315 -4.84 7.04 -24.07
N GLY A 316 -4.80 5.90 -23.36
CA GLY A 316 -3.66 4.99 -23.31
C GLY A 316 -2.53 5.43 -22.37
N GLY A 317 -2.84 6.27 -21.36
CA GLY A 317 -1.87 6.79 -20.40
C GLY A 317 -1.04 7.97 -20.91
N ALA A 318 -0.39 8.67 -19.97
CA ALA A 318 0.44 9.83 -20.28
C ALA A 318 1.60 9.51 -21.24
N PHE A 319 2.13 8.31 -21.18
CA PHE A 319 3.24 7.83 -22.02
C PHE A 319 2.84 6.79 -23.06
N LYS A 320 1.54 6.45 -23.17
CA LYS A 320 0.99 5.50 -24.13
C LYS A 320 1.31 4.02 -23.86
N VAL A 321 1.58 3.67 -22.62
CA VAL A 321 1.84 2.27 -22.25
C VAL A 321 0.60 1.39 -22.40
N THR A 322 -0.60 1.92 -22.14
CA THR A 322 -1.86 1.17 -22.22
C THR A 322 -2.68 1.46 -23.48
N GLU A 323 -2.05 2.07 -24.52
CA GLU A 323 -2.72 2.34 -25.78
C GLU A 323 -3.23 1.05 -26.45
N GLY A 324 -4.52 1.00 -26.80
CA GLY A 324 -5.16 -0.18 -27.38
C GLY A 324 -5.63 -1.24 -26.38
N PHE A 325 -5.33 -1.08 -25.10
CA PHE A 325 -5.68 -2.10 -24.10
C PHE A 325 -7.18 -2.13 -23.79
N VAL A 326 -7.84 -0.98 -23.75
CA VAL A 326 -9.27 -0.92 -23.42
C VAL A 326 -10.12 -1.61 -24.49
N GLU A 327 -9.72 -1.56 -25.75
CA GLU A 327 -10.39 -2.24 -26.86
C GLU A 327 -10.32 -3.77 -26.73
N LYS A 328 -9.21 -4.28 -26.18
CA LYS A 328 -8.98 -5.72 -26.00
C LYS A 328 -9.58 -6.24 -24.69
N PHE A 329 -9.35 -5.57 -23.57
CA PHE A 329 -9.63 -6.06 -22.23
C PHE A 329 -10.86 -5.42 -21.56
N GLY A 330 -11.41 -4.37 -22.17
CA GLY A 330 -12.58 -3.63 -21.65
C GLY A 330 -12.26 -2.68 -20.50
N LYS A 331 -13.21 -1.76 -20.25
CA LYS A 331 -13.09 -0.73 -19.20
C LYS A 331 -13.13 -1.29 -17.77
N GLU A 332 -13.61 -2.50 -17.60
CA GLU A 332 -13.65 -3.14 -16.30
C GLU A 332 -12.26 -3.54 -15.82
N ARG A 333 -11.38 -3.91 -16.75
CA ARG A 333 -10.01 -4.28 -16.46
C ARG A 333 -8.99 -3.15 -16.69
N ILE A 334 -9.29 -2.21 -17.61
CA ILE A 334 -8.45 -1.02 -17.89
C ILE A 334 -9.25 0.21 -17.47
N ARG A 335 -9.01 0.69 -16.25
CA ARG A 335 -9.89 1.64 -15.58
C ARG A 335 -9.28 3.02 -15.46
N ASN A 336 -9.94 4.02 -16.06
CA ASN A 336 -9.67 5.39 -15.68
C ASN A 336 -10.09 5.66 -14.23
N THR A 337 -9.30 6.44 -13.52
CA THR A 337 -9.61 6.89 -12.17
C THR A 337 -9.86 8.39 -12.14
N PRO A 338 -10.66 8.90 -11.19
CA PRO A 338 -10.56 10.30 -10.79
C PRO A 338 -9.13 10.62 -10.33
N ILE A 339 -8.80 11.90 -10.19
CA ILE A 339 -7.53 12.35 -9.58
C ILE A 339 -7.66 12.18 -8.05
N CYS A 340 -7.21 11.02 -7.56
CA CYS A 340 -7.34 10.62 -6.15
C CYS A 340 -6.38 9.46 -5.85
N GLU A 341 -5.09 9.74 -5.86
CA GLU A 341 -4.02 8.74 -5.81
C GLU A 341 -4.11 7.86 -4.55
N SER A 342 -4.47 8.43 -3.40
CA SER A 342 -4.63 7.68 -2.15
C SER A 342 -5.77 6.66 -2.27
N ALA A 343 -6.93 7.07 -2.77
CA ALA A 343 -8.07 6.17 -2.92
C ALA A 343 -7.81 5.07 -3.98
N VAL A 344 -7.08 5.36 -5.03
CA VAL A 344 -6.72 4.37 -6.06
C VAL A 344 -5.83 3.28 -5.47
N VAL A 345 -4.80 3.64 -4.70
CA VAL A 345 -3.94 2.66 -4.01
C VAL A 345 -4.73 1.87 -2.97
N GLY A 346 -5.61 2.54 -2.21
CA GLY A 346 -6.52 1.86 -1.27
C GLY A 346 -7.45 0.86 -1.96
N ALA A 347 -8.03 1.23 -3.09
CA ALA A 347 -8.88 0.34 -3.90
C ALA A 347 -8.10 -0.85 -4.48
N ALA A 348 -6.85 -0.63 -4.91
CA ALA A 348 -5.97 -1.69 -5.36
C ALA A 348 -5.73 -2.73 -4.25
N LEU A 349 -5.47 -2.27 -3.03
CA LEU A 349 -5.33 -3.13 -1.86
C LEU A 349 -6.63 -3.90 -1.55
N GLY A 350 -7.77 -3.22 -1.62
CA GLY A 350 -9.08 -3.85 -1.42
C GLY A 350 -9.41 -4.94 -2.45
N LEU A 351 -9.03 -4.75 -3.71
CA LEU A 351 -9.09 -5.80 -4.74
C LEU A 351 -8.26 -7.02 -4.34
N GLY A 352 -7.07 -6.80 -3.77
CA GLY A 352 -6.20 -7.87 -3.27
C GLY A 352 -6.82 -8.72 -2.17
N LEU A 353 -7.68 -8.15 -1.30
CA LEU A 353 -8.42 -8.91 -0.28
C LEU A 353 -9.37 -9.96 -0.88
N GLU A 354 -9.92 -9.70 -2.06
CA GLU A 354 -10.82 -10.59 -2.81
C GLU A 354 -10.10 -11.45 -3.87
N GLY A 355 -8.76 -11.41 -3.90
CA GLY A 355 -7.94 -12.27 -4.76
C GLY A 355 -7.70 -11.73 -6.17
N TYR A 356 -7.98 -10.46 -6.41
CA TYR A 356 -7.54 -9.76 -7.62
C TYR A 356 -6.09 -9.30 -7.48
N LYS A 357 -5.45 -9.09 -8.62
CA LYS A 357 -4.16 -8.39 -8.73
C LYS A 357 -4.41 -6.99 -9.29
N ALA A 358 -3.64 -6.02 -8.86
CA ALA A 358 -3.80 -4.66 -9.33
C ALA A 358 -2.47 -4.05 -9.77
N VAL A 359 -2.48 -3.41 -10.95
CA VAL A 359 -1.42 -2.50 -11.38
C VAL A 359 -1.98 -1.08 -11.35
N VAL A 360 -1.36 -0.22 -10.55
CA VAL A 360 -1.69 1.21 -10.46
C VAL A 360 -0.64 1.99 -11.23
N GLU A 361 -1.05 2.76 -12.23
CA GLU A 361 -0.16 3.71 -12.90
C GLU A 361 -0.26 5.09 -12.22
N MET A 362 0.84 5.55 -11.61
CA MET A 362 1.04 6.96 -11.32
C MET A 362 1.48 7.65 -12.60
N GLN A 363 0.96 8.84 -12.92
CA GLN A 363 1.43 9.58 -14.10
C GLN A 363 2.92 9.95 -13.96
N PHE A 364 3.35 10.26 -12.74
CA PHE A 364 4.73 10.50 -12.35
C PHE A 364 4.98 9.97 -10.93
N ALA A 365 6.20 9.51 -10.65
CA ALA A 365 6.61 9.07 -9.32
C ALA A 365 6.41 10.16 -8.25
N ASP A 366 6.54 11.42 -8.64
CA ASP A 366 6.29 12.60 -7.81
C ASP A 366 4.90 12.56 -7.14
N PHE A 367 3.87 12.07 -7.85
CA PHE A 367 2.48 12.04 -7.37
C PHE A 367 2.19 10.92 -6.37
N ALA A 368 3.10 9.96 -6.21
CA ALA A 368 2.99 8.96 -5.15
C ALA A 368 2.97 9.58 -3.75
N THR A 369 3.43 10.83 -3.60
CA THR A 369 3.32 11.60 -2.35
C THR A 369 1.88 11.77 -1.88
N MET A 370 0.91 11.84 -2.77
CA MET A 370 -0.52 11.93 -2.43
C MET A 370 -1.07 10.61 -1.87
N ALA A 371 -0.47 9.47 -2.26
CA ALA A 371 -0.82 8.13 -1.77
C ALA A 371 0.14 7.62 -0.68
N PHE A 372 1.05 8.45 -0.18
CA PHE A 372 2.13 8.02 0.70
C PHE A 372 1.65 7.25 1.92
N ASN A 373 0.57 7.74 2.58
CA ASN A 373 -0.02 7.05 3.73
C ASN A 373 -0.52 5.64 3.37
N GLN A 374 -1.23 5.47 2.27
CA GLN A 374 -1.70 4.15 1.82
C GLN A 374 -0.54 3.20 1.51
N ILE A 375 0.53 3.71 0.87
CA ILE A 375 1.70 2.92 0.49
C ILE A 375 2.47 2.46 1.74
N VAL A 376 2.90 3.40 2.59
CA VAL A 376 3.84 3.09 3.68
C VAL A 376 3.18 2.54 4.95
N ASN A 377 1.91 2.85 5.22
CA ASN A 377 1.23 2.44 6.44
C ASN A 377 0.24 1.28 6.24
N ASN A 378 -0.40 1.16 5.09
CA ASN A 378 -1.28 0.04 4.79
C ASN A 378 -0.57 -1.02 3.95
N LEU A 379 -0.27 -0.71 2.69
CA LEU A 379 0.23 -1.67 1.72
C LEU A 379 1.50 -2.37 2.21
N ALA A 380 2.50 -1.61 2.65
CA ALA A 380 3.78 -2.13 3.12
C ALA A 380 3.67 -3.07 4.33
N LYS A 381 2.72 -2.80 5.23
CA LYS A 381 2.66 -3.47 6.55
C LYS A 381 1.59 -4.56 6.63
N MET A 382 0.81 -4.76 5.58
CA MET A 382 -0.35 -5.65 5.61
C MET A 382 0.04 -7.08 5.98
N TYR A 383 1.02 -7.65 5.31
CA TYR A 383 1.42 -9.03 5.56
C TYR A 383 2.03 -9.22 6.95
N TYR A 384 2.99 -8.38 7.33
CA TYR A 384 3.63 -8.45 8.65
C TYR A 384 2.62 -8.37 9.81
N ARG A 385 1.60 -7.53 9.69
CA ARG A 385 0.64 -7.27 10.76
C ARG A 385 -0.34 -8.42 10.99
N TRP A 386 -0.86 -9.05 9.93
CA TRP A 386 -1.90 -10.08 10.03
C TRP A 386 -1.95 -11.07 8.85
N GLU A 387 -0.80 -11.29 8.23
CA GLU A 387 -0.57 -12.32 7.20
C GLU A 387 -1.47 -12.18 5.96
N GLN A 388 -1.93 -10.97 5.66
CA GLN A 388 -2.67 -10.66 4.46
C GLN A 388 -1.73 -10.10 3.39
N ASN A 389 -1.52 -10.86 2.33
CA ASN A 389 -0.78 -10.36 1.18
C ASN A 389 -1.61 -9.37 0.35
N ALA A 390 -0.92 -8.53 -0.42
CA ALA A 390 -1.52 -7.56 -1.33
C ALA A 390 -0.73 -7.56 -2.64
N ASN A 391 -1.31 -8.16 -3.68
CA ASN A 391 -0.73 -8.22 -5.03
C ASN A 391 -0.96 -6.87 -5.74
N VAL A 392 -0.18 -5.88 -5.39
CA VAL A 392 -0.29 -4.53 -5.95
C VAL A 392 1.05 -4.10 -6.51
N VAL A 393 1.08 -3.73 -7.79
CA VAL A 393 2.22 -3.08 -8.43
C VAL A 393 1.88 -1.61 -8.64
N ILE A 394 2.75 -0.71 -8.22
CA ILE A 394 2.63 0.72 -8.51
C ILE A 394 3.72 1.10 -9.50
N ARG A 395 3.33 1.36 -10.76
CA ARG A 395 4.22 1.85 -11.82
C ARG A 395 4.45 3.34 -11.62
N MET A 396 5.71 3.73 -11.65
CA MET A 396 6.13 5.10 -11.31
C MET A 396 7.11 5.66 -12.34
N PRO A 397 6.63 6.34 -13.41
CA PRO A 397 7.49 7.08 -14.32
C PRO A 397 8.29 8.15 -13.56
N THR A 398 9.62 8.05 -13.57
CA THR A 398 10.54 8.81 -12.72
C THR A 398 11.69 9.44 -13.50
N GLY A 399 12.54 10.20 -12.84
CA GLY A 399 13.81 10.69 -13.34
C GLY A 399 13.74 11.99 -14.15
N GLY A 400 14.88 12.65 -14.23
CA GLY A 400 15.09 13.91 -14.97
C GLY A 400 15.60 13.68 -16.40
N GLY A 401 16.27 14.71 -16.95
CA GLY A 401 16.78 14.70 -18.34
C GLY A 401 15.74 14.97 -19.40
N VAL A 402 14.49 15.30 -19.01
CA VAL A 402 13.36 15.55 -19.92
C VAL A 402 12.87 17.00 -19.88
N GLY A 403 13.45 17.85 -19.02
CA GLY A 403 13.08 19.26 -18.89
C GLY A 403 11.69 19.47 -18.28
N ALA A 404 11.27 18.62 -17.33
CA ALA A 404 9.95 18.67 -16.71
C ALA A 404 9.93 19.38 -15.33
N GLY A 405 11.09 19.71 -14.77
CA GLY A 405 11.25 20.49 -13.54
C GLY A 405 10.92 19.74 -12.26
N PRO A 406 10.79 20.43 -11.10
CA PRO A 406 10.87 19.81 -9.77
C PRO A 406 9.66 18.96 -9.37
N PHE A 407 8.55 18.99 -10.11
CA PHE A 407 7.32 18.29 -9.75
C PHE A 407 6.99 17.11 -10.69
N HIS A 408 7.90 16.81 -11.64
CA HIS A 408 7.68 15.75 -12.63
C HIS A 408 8.97 14.99 -12.97
N SER A 409 10.04 15.17 -12.20
CA SER A 409 11.37 14.66 -12.55
C SER A 409 12.15 14.10 -11.36
N GLN A 410 11.54 14.00 -10.19
CA GLN A 410 12.25 13.51 -9.02
C GLN A 410 12.53 12.01 -9.13
N SER A 411 13.71 11.63 -8.62
CA SER A 411 14.05 10.25 -8.26
C SER A 411 13.80 10.12 -6.77
N ASN A 412 12.76 9.40 -6.37
CA ASN A 412 12.28 9.33 -4.99
C ASN A 412 12.20 7.89 -4.45
N GLU A 413 12.91 6.98 -5.08
CA GLU A 413 12.96 5.56 -4.71
C GLU A 413 13.43 5.34 -3.28
N ALA A 414 14.34 6.16 -2.76
CA ALA A 414 14.86 6.04 -1.41
C ALA A 414 13.78 6.16 -0.32
N TRP A 415 12.72 6.93 -0.55
CA TRP A 415 11.59 7.03 0.40
C TRP A 415 10.91 5.68 0.64
N PHE A 416 10.89 4.84 -0.37
CA PHE A 416 10.21 3.54 -0.34
C PHE A 416 11.14 2.39 0.03
N VAL A 417 12.41 2.46 -0.34
CA VAL A 417 13.45 1.52 0.12
C VAL A 417 13.55 1.53 1.64
N HIS A 418 13.38 2.69 2.27
CA HIS A 418 13.34 2.85 3.73
C HIS A 418 12.13 2.18 4.40
N THR A 419 11.15 1.70 3.64
CA THR A 419 9.87 1.18 4.18
C THR A 419 9.83 -0.36 4.11
N PRO A 420 10.04 -1.08 5.24
CA PRO A 420 9.94 -2.54 5.27
C PRO A 420 8.56 -3.03 4.80
N GLY A 421 8.56 -4.09 3.99
CA GLY A 421 7.36 -4.69 3.40
C GLY A 421 7.08 -4.25 1.97
N LEU A 422 7.77 -3.25 1.44
CA LEU A 422 7.75 -2.90 0.03
C LEU A 422 8.92 -3.56 -0.71
N LYS A 423 8.69 -3.99 -1.95
CA LYS A 423 9.75 -4.28 -2.91
C LYS A 423 9.90 -3.09 -3.85
N VAL A 424 11.13 -2.78 -4.23
CA VAL A 424 11.44 -1.63 -5.10
C VAL A 424 12.28 -2.10 -6.27
N VAL A 425 11.76 -1.92 -7.48
CA VAL A 425 12.36 -2.39 -8.73
C VAL A 425 12.64 -1.20 -9.65
N TYR A 426 13.80 -1.18 -10.30
CA TYR A 426 14.21 -0.09 -11.17
C TYR A 426 15.07 -0.61 -12.34
N PRO A 427 14.44 -1.10 -13.44
CA PRO A 427 15.17 -1.65 -14.59
C PRO A 427 15.92 -0.58 -15.37
N SER A 428 16.99 -1.03 -16.06
CA SER A 428 17.83 -0.21 -16.92
C SER A 428 17.79 -0.61 -18.40
N THR A 429 17.21 -1.77 -18.73
CA THR A 429 17.15 -2.29 -20.11
C THR A 429 15.73 -2.68 -20.50
N PRO A 430 15.38 -2.71 -21.80
CA PRO A 430 14.07 -3.20 -22.26
C PRO A 430 13.76 -4.63 -21.80
N ARG A 431 14.78 -5.52 -21.83
CA ARG A 431 14.64 -6.91 -21.37
C ARG A 431 14.29 -6.96 -19.87
N ASP A 432 15.05 -6.27 -19.04
CA ASP A 432 14.79 -6.25 -17.60
C ASP A 432 13.45 -5.55 -17.29
N ALA A 433 13.07 -4.53 -18.07
CA ALA A 433 11.80 -3.84 -17.90
C ALA A 433 10.59 -4.78 -18.10
N LYS A 434 10.59 -5.61 -19.14
CA LYS A 434 9.53 -6.61 -19.35
C LYS A 434 9.54 -7.67 -18.26
N GLY A 435 10.68 -8.33 -18.05
CA GLY A 435 10.77 -9.49 -17.16
C GLY A 435 10.56 -9.15 -15.68
N LEU A 436 11.06 -8.00 -15.22
CA LEU A 436 10.82 -7.54 -13.84
C LEU A 436 9.37 -7.06 -13.62
N LEU A 437 8.69 -6.52 -14.65
CA LEU A 437 7.28 -6.15 -14.53
C LEU A 437 6.41 -7.41 -14.38
N ILE A 438 6.66 -8.43 -15.18
CA ILE A 438 5.95 -9.72 -15.08
C ILE A 438 6.20 -10.35 -13.70
N ALA A 439 7.45 -10.38 -13.25
CA ALA A 439 7.81 -10.86 -11.90
C ALA A 439 7.10 -10.06 -10.79
N ALA A 440 7.03 -8.74 -10.92
CA ALA A 440 6.33 -7.87 -9.98
C ALA A 440 4.82 -8.16 -9.91
N ILE A 441 4.17 -8.39 -11.04
CA ILE A 441 2.72 -8.72 -11.11
C ILE A 441 2.45 -10.11 -10.52
N ASN A 442 3.40 -11.03 -10.60
CA ASN A 442 3.26 -12.38 -10.04
C ASN A 442 3.62 -12.46 -8.55
N ASP A 443 4.35 -11.47 -8.02
CA ASP A 443 4.72 -11.44 -6.61
C ASP A 443 3.50 -11.16 -5.71
N PRO A 444 3.31 -11.90 -4.60
CA PRO A 444 2.22 -11.65 -3.65
C PRO A 444 2.43 -10.39 -2.79
N ASN A 445 3.60 -9.78 -2.83
CA ASN A 445 3.94 -8.59 -2.06
C ASN A 445 3.77 -7.32 -2.88
N PRO A 446 3.63 -6.16 -2.25
CA PRO A 446 3.55 -4.90 -2.97
C PRO A 446 4.90 -4.54 -3.61
N VAL A 447 4.86 -4.16 -4.88
CA VAL A 447 6.05 -3.78 -5.66
C VAL A 447 5.90 -2.37 -6.20
N LEU A 448 6.88 -1.52 -5.92
CA LEU A 448 7.03 -0.21 -6.53
C LEU A 448 7.97 -0.34 -7.71
N TYR A 449 7.43 -0.09 -8.90
CA TYR A 449 8.12 -0.32 -10.17
C TYR A 449 8.48 1.02 -10.80
N PHE A 450 9.73 1.44 -10.64
CA PHE A 450 10.25 2.70 -11.17
C PHE A 450 10.64 2.56 -12.65
N GLU A 451 10.28 3.54 -13.46
CA GLU A 451 10.51 3.57 -14.90
C GLU A 451 11.13 4.89 -15.31
N HIS A 452 12.41 4.89 -15.71
CA HIS A 452 13.05 6.15 -16.08
C HIS A 452 12.52 6.68 -17.42
N LYS A 453 11.84 7.83 -17.38
CA LYS A 453 11.15 8.45 -18.54
C LYS A 453 12.05 8.71 -19.74
N ALA A 454 13.31 9.12 -19.50
CA ALA A 454 14.24 9.37 -20.60
C ALA A 454 14.57 8.09 -21.39
N LEU A 455 14.49 6.90 -20.74
CA LEU A 455 14.75 5.62 -21.42
C LEU A 455 13.59 5.14 -22.31
N TYR A 456 12.37 5.61 -22.09
CA TYR A 456 11.19 5.10 -22.76
C TYR A 456 11.32 4.97 -24.27
N ARG A 457 11.86 5.98 -24.94
CA ARG A 457 11.95 6.05 -26.40
C ARG A 457 13.38 6.13 -26.95
N SER A 458 14.36 6.41 -26.08
CA SER A 458 15.76 6.54 -26.48
C SER A 458 16.50 5.22 -26.44
N LEU A 459 16.04 4.26 -25.62
CA LEU A 459 16.72 2.98 -25.43
C LEU A 459 15.99 1.86 -26.15
N THR A 460 16.71 1.12 -27.01
CA THR A 460 16.26 -0.11 -27.65
C THR A 460 17.13 -1.29 -27.21
N GLY A 461 16.60 -2.49 -27.33
CA GLY A 461 17.35 -3.71 -27.04
C GLY A 461 16.58 -4.96 -27.44
N ASN A 462 17.28 -6.08 -27.50
CA ASN A 462 16.68 -7.38 -27.76
C ASN A 462 15.87 -7.86 -26.57
N VAL A 463 14.60 -8.19 -26.79
CA VAL A 463 13.64 -8.62 -25.78
C VAL A 463 13.01 -9.94 -26.25
N PRO A 464 12.99 -10.98 -25.40
CA PRO A 464 12.25 -12.20 -25.72
C PRO A 464 10.76 -11.91 -25.96
N ASP A 465 10.20 -12.54 -26.99
CA ASP A 465 8.80 -12.31 -27.38
C ASP A 465 7.83 -13.05 -26.44
N ASP A 466 8.23 -14.19 -25.90
CA ASP A 466 7.45 -14.94 -24.93
C ASP A 466 7.40 -14.24 -23.55
N SER A 467 6.47 -14.67 -22.70
CA SER A 467 6.40 -14.23 -21.30
C SER A 467 7.55 -14.83 -20.49
N TYR A 468 8.22 -14.02 -19.68
CA TYR A 468 9.33 -14.45 -18.83
C TYR A 468 9.50 -13.54 -17.61
N GLU A 469 10.15 -14.07 -16.60
CA GLU A 469 10.51 -13.31 -15.39
C GLU A 469 12.01 -13.06 -15.31
N VAL A 470 12.36 -11.93 -14.70
CA VAL A 470 13.70 -11.65 -14.17
C VAL A 470 13.63 -11.73 -12.66
N GLU A 471 14.57 -12.46 -12.06
CA GLU A 471 14.59 -12.68 -10.61
C GLU A 471 14.83 -11.36 -9.86
N MET A 472 13.87 -10.98 -9.02
CA MET A 472 14.00 -9.82 -8.13
C MET A 472 15.00 -10.12 -7.00
N GLY A 473 15.80 -9.10 -6.64
CA GLY A 473 16.88 -9.25 -5.66
C GLY A 473 18.17 -9.85 -6.21
N LYS A 474 18.28 -9.95 -7.56
CA LYS A 474 19.50 -10.35 -8.25
C LYS A 474 20.01 -9.25 -9.17
N ALA A 475 21.25 -8.84 -8.94
CA ALA A 475 21.95 -7.88 -9.77
C ALA A 475 22.46 -8.53 -11.08
N ARG A 476 22.79 -7.68 -12.04
CA ARG A 476 23.38 -8.09 -13.31
C ARG A 476 24.76 -7.45 -13.50
N ILE A 477 25.75 -8.24 -13.90
CA ILE A 477 27.03 -7.71 -14.36
C ILE A 477 26.82 -7.21 -15.80
N VAL A 478 26.90 -5.91 -15.98
CA VAL A 478 26.77 -5.25 -17.28
C VAL A 478 28.08 -5.31 -18.05
N ARG A 479 29.18 -5.07 -17.33
CA ARG A 479 30.54 -5.09 -17.85
C ARG A 479 31.48 -5.67 -16.81
N TYR A 480 32.40 -6.53 -17.23
CA TYR A 480 33.48 -7.00 -16.39
C TYR A 480 34.65 -6.02 -16.40
N GLY A 481 35.28 -5.83 -15.24
CA GLY A 481 36.43 -4.94 -15.06
C GLY A 481 37.19 -5.28 -13.79
N ASP A 482 38.42 -4.79 -13.66
CA ASP A 482 39.35 -5.17 -12.58
C ASP A 482 39.90 -3.97 -11.78
N ASP A 483 39.78 -2.73 -12.30
CA ASP A 483 40.35 -1.53 -11.66
C ASP A 483 39.38 -0.85 -10.68
N ILE A 484 38.10 -0.78 -11.03
CA ILE A 484 37.06 -0.09 -10.27
C ILE A 484 35.69 -0.72 -10.52
N SER A 485 34.86 -0.79 -9.50
CA SER A 485 33.45 -1.19 -9.59
C SER A 485 32.52 0.02 -9.52
N ILE A 486 31.61 0.16 -10.50
CA ILE A 486 30.49 1.09 -10.46
C ILE A 486 29.22 0.29 -10.18
N ILE A 487 28.66 0.49 -8.97
CA ILE A 487 27.38 -0.11 -8.56
C ILE A 487 26.29 0.93 -8.84
N THR A 488 25.29 0.55 -9.64
CA THR A 488 24.28 1.52 -10.12
C THR A 488 22.97 0.84 -10.49
N TYR A 489 21.99 1.63 -10.98
CA TYR A 489 20.68 1.18 -11.45
C TYR A 489 20.04 2.24 -12.37
N GLY A 490 18.99 1.86 -13.11
CA GLY A 490 18.22 2.78 -13.94
C GLY A 490 19.10 3.55 -14.93
N MET A 491 18.97 4.87 -14.98
CA MET A 491 19.75 5.75 -15.87
C MET A 491 21.24 5.74 -15.55
N GLY A 492 21.63 5.47 -14.31
CA GLY A 492 23.01 5.38 -13.90
C GLY A 492 23.81 4.30 -14.63
N VAL A 493 23.13 3.23 -15.08
CA VAL A 493 23.77 2.16 -15.91
C VAL A 493 24.21 2.73 -17.24
N ILE A 494 23.36 3.53 -17.90
CA ILE A 494 23.68 4.15 -19.19
C ILE A 494 24.86 5.11 -19.05
N TRP A 495 24.86 5.95 -18.01
CA TRP A 495 25.99 6.86 -17.73
C TRP A 495 27.29 6.10 -17.48
N ALA A 496 27.24 4.98 -16.75
CA ALA A 496 28.42 4.16 -16.46
C ALA A 496 28.96 3.47 -17.74
N GLU A 497 28.08 2.97 -18.62
CA GLU A 497 28.48 2.35 -19.89
C GLU A 497 29.08 3.38 -20.84
N GLU A 498 28.46 4.56 -21.00
CA GLU A 498 28.98 5.65 -21.82
C GLU A 498 30.36 6.12 -21.31
N TYR A 499 30.49 6.27 -20.00
CA TYR A 499 31.76 6.61 -19.37
C TYR A 499 32.85 5.57 -19.67
N ALA A 500 32.55 4.29 -19.42
CA ALA A 500 33.49 3.19 -19.64
C ALA A 500 33.88 3.00 -21.12
N ALA A 501 32.97 3.30 -22.04
CA ALA A 501 33.25 3.29 -23.48
C ALA A 501 34.21 4.44 -23.89
N GLY A 502 34.12 5.58 -23.23
CA GLY A 502 35.01 6.73 -23.44
C GLY A 502 36.40 6.58 -22.80
N HIS A 503 36.56 5.64 -21.85
CA HIS A 503 37.80 5.43 -21.08
C HIS A 503 38.29 3.98 -21.13
N PRO A 504 38.67 3.49 -22.32
CA PRO A 504 39.07 2.08 -22.51
C PRO A 504 40.36 1.70 -21.77
N GLU A 505 41.13 2.68 -21.31
CA GLU A 505 42.35 2.50 -20.51
C GLU A 505 42.05 2.07 -19.06
N THR A 506 40.82 2.27 -18.57
CA THR A 506 40.39 1.88 -17.22
C THR A 506 39.50 0.64 -17.29
N SER A 507 39.84 -0.40 -16.57
CA SER A 507 39.05 -1.63 -16.52
C SER A 507 37.91 -1.51 -15.51
N ILE A 508 36.74 -1.01 -15.97
CA ILE A 508 35.59 -0.72 -15.15
C ILE A 508 34.62 -1.90 -15.12
N GLU A 509 34.34 -2.41 -13.93
CA GLU A 509 33.21 -3.32 -13.69
C GLU A 509 31.93 -2.52 -13.44
N ILE A 510 30.82 -2.89 -14.08
CA ILE A 510 29.53 -2.23 -13.91
C ILE A 510 28.51 -3.25 -13.43
N ILE A 511 27.91 -2.98 -12.27
CA ILE A 511 26.84 -3.77 -11.66
C ILE A 511 25.54 -3.01 -11.72
N ASP A 512 24.56 -3.58 -12.40
CA ASP A 512 23.18 -3.10 -12.43
C ASP A 512 22.38 -3.83 -11.34
N LEU A 513 21.96 -3.10 -10.32
CA LEU A 513 21.22 -3.64 -9.18
C LEU A 513 19.83 -4.15 -9.56
N ARG A 514 19.14 -3.52 -10.53
CA ARG A 514 17.79 -3.84 -11.01
C ARG A 514 16.70 -3.79 -9.92
N THR A 515 17.05 -4.22 -8.71
CA THR A 515 16.17 -4.22 -7.53
C THR A 515 16.87 -3.49 -6.39
N LEU A 516 16.17 -2.53 -5.79
CA LEU A 516 16.70 -1.73 -4.68
C LEU A 516 16.21 -2.24 -3.31
N GLN A 517 15.12 -3.01 -3.32
CA GLN A 517 14.62 -3.75 -2.17
C GLN A 517 13.89 -5.02 -2.66
N PRO A 518 14.44 -6.22 -2.36
CA PRO A 518 15.71 -6.47 -1.68
C PRO A 518 16.95 -6.18 -2.56
N LEU A 519 18.07 -5.80 -1.94
CA LEU A 519 19.38 -5.65 -2.59
C LEU A 519 20.11 -7.00 -2.72
N ASP A 520 20.87 -7.16 -3.81
CA ASP A 520 21.79 -8.28 -3.99
C ASP A 520 23.13 -8.00 -3.30
N PHE A 521 23.19 -8.23 -2.01
CA PHE A 521 24.41 -8.02 -1.22
C PHE A 521 25.55 -8.96 -1.60
N ASP A 522 25.26 -10.15 -2.15
CA ASP A 522 26.28 -11.08 -2.62
C ASP A 522 27.01 -10.51 -3.86
N ALA A 523 26.27 -9.95 -4.81
CA ALA A 523 26.85 -9.28 -5.96
C ALA A 523 27.65 -8.03 -5.56
N ILE A 524 27.13 -7.22 -4.63
CA ILE A 524 27.82 -6.05 -4.07
C ILE A 524 29.14 -6.47 -3.41
N LYS A 525 29.13 -7.51 -2.61
CA LYS A 525 30.32 -8.04 -1.95
C LYS A 525 31.35 -8.56 -2.95
N SER A 526 30.90 -9.36 -3.92
CA SER A 526 31.77 -9.98 -4.92
C SER A 526 32.51 -8.94 -5.76
N THR A 527 31.84 -7.87 -6.19
CA THR A 527 32.47 -6.79 -6.95
C THR A 527 33.40 -5.94 -6.10
N ALA A 528 33.07 -5.68 -4.83
CA ALA A 528 33.93 -4.96 -3.90
C ALA A 528 35.24 -5.74 -3.59
N GLU A 529 35.13 -7.08 -3.40
CA GLU A 529 36.25 -7.96 -3.19
C GLU A 529 37.19 -8.02 -4.42
N LYS A 530 36.60 -7.99 -5.61
CA LYS A 530 37.31 -8.09 -6.88
C LYS A 530 38.19 -6.86 -7.17
N THR A 531 37.61 -5.66 -7.05
CA THR A 531 38.26 -4.43 -7.51
C THR A 531 38.90 -3.61 -6.40
N GLY A 532 38.50 -3.80 -5.15
CA GLY A 532 38.94 -2.99 -4.00
C GLY A 532 38.56 -1.50 -4.05
N ARG A 533 37.96 -1.02 -5.18
CA ARG A 533 37.56 0.37 -5.42
C ARG A 533 36.14 0.42 -5.85
N VAL A 534 35.26 1.03 -5.00
CA VAL A 534 33.82 1.02 -5.21
C VAL A 534 33.28 2.43 -5.34
N LEU A 535 32.59 2.70 -6.44
CA LEU A 535 31.78 3.89 -6.70
C LEU A 535 30.31 3.49 -6.75
N VAL A 536 29.45 4.11 -5.91
CA VAL A 536 28.01 3.98 -6.02
C VAL A 536 27.45 5.17 -6.79
N LEU A 537 26.85 4.90 -7.94
CA LEU A 537 26.30 5.91 -8.87
C LEU A 537 24.78 5.83 -8.89
N HIS A 538 24.10 6.94 -8.67
CA HIS A 538 22.63 7.03 -8.80
C HIS A 538 22.13 8.44 -9.12
N GLU A 539 20.92 8.53 -9.64
CA GLU A 539 20.31 9.82 -10.02
C GLU A 539 19.70 10.57 -8.84
N ASP A 540 19.22 9.88 -7.81
CA ASP A 540 18.70 10.53 -6.61
C ASP A 540 19.74 11.45 -5.96
N THR A 541 19.33 12.34 -5.05
CA THR A 541 20.22 13.25 -4.34
C THR A 541 21.29 12.54 -3.52
N LEU A 542 22.41 13.20 -3.26
CA LEU A 542 23.50 12.62 -2.46
C LEU A 542 23.08 12.37 -1.01
N ALA A 543 22.34 13.30 -0.43
CA ALA A 543 21.83 13.20 0.92
C ALA A 543 20.56 12.36 0.97
N GLY A 544 20.61 11.24 1.70
CA GLY A 544 19.46 10.34 1.88
C GLY A 544 19.15 9.40 0.73
N GLY A 545 19.86 9.47 -0.40
CA GLY A 545 19.76 8.49 -1.47
C GLY A 545 20.33 7.12 -1.07
N ILE A 546 19.88 6.06 -1.74
CA ILE A 546 20.26 4.67 -1.43
C ILE A 546 21.77 4.40 -1.50
N GLY A 547 22.52 5.22 -2.23
CA GLY A 547 23.98 5.12 -2.28
C GLY A 547 24.64 5.27 -0.91
N GLY A 548 24.01 5.97 0.03
CA GLY A 548 24.47 6.06 1.42
C GLY A 548 24.38 4.71 2.14
N GLU A 549 23.30 3.99 1.97
CA GLU A 549 23.07 2.65 2.54
C GLU A 549 24.05 1.63 1.98
N ILE A 550 24.19 1.60 0.65
CA ILE A 550 25.15 0.68 -0.02
C ILE A 550 26.58 0.97 0.43
N ALA A 551 27.00 2.24 0.48
CA ALA A 551 28.34 2.63 0.91
C ALA A 551 28.61 2.27 2.38
N SER A 552 27.61 2.42 3.27
CA SER A 552 27.70 2.02 4.67
C SER A 552 27.87 0.51 4.79
N TRP A 553 27.02 -0.25 4.09
CA TRP A 553 27.09 -1.71 4.11
C TRP A 553 28.44 -2.25 3.60
N VAL A 554 28.95 -1.69 2.50
CA VAL A 554 30.29 -2.06 1.97
C VAL A 554 31.37 -1.71 3.00
N GLY A 555 31.27 -0.55 3.64
CA GLY A 555 32.22 -0.15 4.70
C GLY A 555 32.22 -1.10 5.91
N GLU A 556 31.06 -1.62 6.30
CA GLU A 556 30.94 -2.55 7.43
C GLU A 556 31.38 -3.98 7.08
N HIS A 557 31.03 -4.47 5.88
CA HIS A 557 31.17 -5.88 5.55
C HIS A 557 32.37 -6.19 4.63
N CYS A 558 32.89 -5.17 3.91
CA CYS A 558 33.96 -5.34 2.93
C CYS A 558 35.20 -4.51 3.25
N PHE A 559 35.30 -3.87 4.41
CA PHE A 559 36.39 -2.94 4.77
C PHE A 559 37.80 -3.49 4.48
N ASN A 560 38.02 -4.75 4.81
CA ASN A 560 39.33 -5.41 4.61
C ASN A 560 39.64 -5.76 3.14
N MET A 561 38.70 -5.55 2.24
CA MET A 561 38.78 -5.82 0.80
C MET A 561 39.03 -4.53 0.01
N LEU A 562 38.94 -3.36 0.67
CA LEU A 562 39.00 -2.07 0.01
C LEU A 562 40.41 -1.51 -0.05
N ASP A 563 40.82 -1.04 -1.24
CA ASP A 563 42.04 -0.30 -1.50
C ASP A 563 41.82 1.24 -1.37
N ALA A 564 40.55 1.69 -1.38
CA ALA A 564 40.18 3.08 -1.33
C ALA A 564 38.84 3.27 -0.56
N PRO A 565 38.50 4.50 -0.10
CA PRO A 565 37.18 4.77 0.46
C PRO A 565 36.08 4.49 -0.55
N VAL A 566 34.93 3.95 -0.10
CA VAL A 566 33.75 3.86 -0.95
C VAL A 566 33.27 5.27 -1.28
N MET A 567 33.15 5.59 -2.56
CA MET A 567 32.69 6.91 -3.02
C MET A 567 31.28 6.85 -3.57
N ARG A 568 30.58 7.98 -3.48
CA ARG A 568 29.24 8.14 -4.05
C ARG A 568 29.26 9.23 -5.11
N CYS A 569 28.64 8.95 -6.25
CA CYS A 569 28.34 9.90 -7.31
C CYS A 569 26.83 9.98 -7.45
N ALA A 570 26.25 11.12 -7.10
CA ALA A 570 24.81 11.34 -7.06
C ALA A 570 24.46 12.73 -7.61
N SER A 571 23.17 12.99 -7.83
CA SER A 571 22.73 14.31 -8.22
C SER A 571 22.89 15.31 -7.06
N LEU A 572 22.78 16.59 -7.37
CA LEU A 572 22.93 17.67 -6.37
C LEU A 572 21.80 17.60 -5.33
N ASP A 573 22.09 18.01 -4.10
CA ASP A 573 21.09 18.14 -3.03
C ASP A 573 20.20 19.39 -3.24
N THR A 574 19.55 19.44 -4.41
CA THR A 574 18.60 20.51 -4.81
C THR A 574 17.37 19.88 -5.48
N PRO A 575 16.23 20.60 -5.54
CA PRO A 575 15.15 20.19 -6.45
C PRO A 575 15.63 20.16 -7.90
N VAL A 576 15.02 19.30 -8.72
CA VAL A 576 15.37 19.15 -10.13
C VAL A 576 15.06 20.43 -10.90
N PRO A 577 16.05 21.08 -11.55
CA PRO A 577 15.81 22.33 -12.27
C PRO A 577 15.06 22.12 -13.59
N PHE A 578 14.30 23.14 -14.02
CA PHE A 578 13.61 23.12 -15.31
C PHE A 578 14.54 23.48 -16.51
N ASN A 579 15.49 24.41 -16.30
CA ASN A 579 16.39 24.82 -17.37
C ASN A 579 17.35 23.68 -17.72
N LYS A 580 17.44 23.33 -19.01
CA LYS A 580 18.24 22.19 -19.50
C LYS A 580 19.71 22.23 -19.08
N GLY A 581 20.33 23.42 -19.03
CA GLY A 581 21.72 23.55 -18.58
C GLY A 581 21.87 23.31 -17.09
N LEU A 582 20.93 23.80 -16.27
CA LEU A 582 20.91 23.54 -14.83
C LEU A 582 20.54 22.09 -14.54
N GLU A 583 19.62 21.49 -15.29
CA GLU A 583 19.25 20.08 -15.16
C GLU A 583 20.43 19.16 -15.49
N ALA A 584 21.18 19.45 -16.56
CA ALA A 584 22.38 18.71 -16.91
C ALA A 584 23.48 18.81 -15.83
N ASP A 585 23.64 19.98 -15.20
CA ASP A 585 24.58 20.15 -14.08
C ASP A 585 24.08 19.48 -12.80
N PHE A 586 22.77 19.45 -12.57
CA PHE A 586 22.14 18.74 -11.46
C PHE A 586 22.46 17.24 -11.48
N MET A 587 22.42 16.61 -12.65
CA MET A 587 22.57 15.14 -12.82
C MET A 587 23.93 14.64 -12.34
N ALA A 588 23.96 13.43 -11.76
CA ALA A 588 25.16 12.75 -11.29
C ALA A 588 26.22 12.58 -12.39
N ALA A 589 25.78 12.37 -13.64
CA ALA A 589 26.65 12.19 -14.80
C ALA A 589 27.69 13.32 -14.96
N SER A 590 27.35 14.56 -14.61
CA SER A 590 28.26 15.72 -14.71
C SER A 590 29.47 15.65 -13.77
N ARG A 591 29.41 14.77 -12.76
CA ARG A 591 30.47 14.59 -11.73
C ARG A 591 31.15 13.21 -11.79
N LEU A 592 30.71 12.36 -12.71
CA LEU A 592 31.19 10.96 -12.77
C LEU A 592 32.69 10.88 -13.04
N GLU A 593 33.22 11.65 -14.01
CA GLU A 593 34.65 11.74 -14.33
C GLU A 593 35.47 12.10 -13.10
N GLU A 594 35.09 13.19 -12.40
CA GLU A 594 35.79 13.65 -11.20
C GLU A 594 35.86 12.55 -10.13
N LYS A 595 34.73 11.86 -9.89
CA LYS A 595 34.62 10.83 -8.86
C LYS A 595 35.42 9.57 -9.18
N VAL A 596 35.42 9.13 -10.44
CA VAL A 596 36.24 8.00 -10.89
C VAL A 596 37.72 8.35 -10.76
N GLN A 597 38.15 9.52 -11.23
CA GLN A 597 39.56 9.94 -11.12
C GLN A 597 40.01 10.10 -9.66
N GLN A 598 39.15 10.62 -8.78
CA GLN A 598 39.43 10.67 -7.35
C GLN A 598 39.69 9.26 -6.78
N LEU A 599 38.85 8.28 -7.16
CA LEU A 599 38.93 6.93 -6.65
C LEU A 599 40.13 6.16 -7.20
N LEU A 600 40.50 6.37 -8.46
CA LEU A 600 41.68 5.73 -9.09
C LEU A 600 43.00 6.26 -8.53
N ASN A 601 43.03 7.47 -7.97
CA ASN A 601 44.22 8.11 -7.42
C ASN A 601 44.53 7.70 -5.96
N PHE A 602 43.71 6.86 -5.34
CA PHE A 602 44.01 6.22 -4.06
C PHE A 602 44.92 5.02 -4.28
#